data_972171927e2556d847dc1370613dd369
#
_entry.id   972171927e2556d847dc1370613dd369
#
_cell.length_a   1.000
_cell.length_b   1.000
_cell.length_c   1.000
_cell.angle_alpha   90.00
_cell.angle_beta   90.00
_cell.angle_gamma   90.00
#
_symmetry.space_group_name_H-M   'P 1'
#
loop_
_entity.id
_entity.type
_entity.pdbx_description
1 polymer ?
#
loop_
_entity_poly.entity_id
_entity_poly.type
_entity_poly.pdbx_seq_one_letter_code
_entity_poly.pdbx_strand_id
1 'polypeptide(L)'
;MPGLPSTQTAIVALNDGTLGLRDDIQIPALEEDMILVKNAFVALNPIDTKMVGKLAYPGAICGMDFAGEVINWAQGMHCLTPTVGAFAQIVGATDLTTIKVPDHMSLEQAATLGSGIGTIGLALFKSLDVPGSPKSPASKPIEVLVYGGSTATGTLAIQLLKLSGLSPIATCSPNNFELVKSSGATAVFDYREKTCAEDIRKHTRNSLKFVLDCISEPETMQFCYKCIGRSGGKYTALEPFPEFLHTRPNTVVPDWVLGPTLLGKRLGWPEPFNTEGNEEYRKFGFEWFALAQELLDDGKLKTHPHKSVGESLGEILIGLELLKDKKVSGHKLICCV
;
A
#
# COMPACT_ATOMS: atom_id res chain seq x y z
N MET A 1 -7.45 22.84 26.97
CA MET A 1 -6.24 22.52 26.18
C MET A 1 -5.73 23.84 25.60
N PRO A 2 -4.43 24.08 25.44
CA PRO A 2 -3.98 25.21 24.64
C PRO A 2 -4.60 25.04 23.24
N GLY A 3 -5.16 26.12 22.69
CA GLY A 3 -5.82 26.07 21.39
C GLY A 3 -4.86 25.62 20.32
N LEU A 4 -5.33 24.79 19.36
CA LEU A 4 -4.58 24.43 18.17
C LEU A 4 -4.19 25.72 17.42
N PRO A 5 -3.01 25.78 16.77
CA PRO A 5 -2.68 26.89 15.90
C PRO A 5 -3.69 27.00 14.75
N SER A 6 -3.84 28.16 14.16
CA SER A 6 -4.76 28.36 13.02
C SER A 6 -4.23 27.78 11.72
N THR A 7 -2.90 27.72 11.59
CA THR A 7 -2.21 27.21 10.40
C THR A 7 -1.09 26.25 10.78
N GLN A 8 -0.62 25.50 9.80
CA GLN A 8 0.43 24.51 9.92
C GLN A 8 1.32 24.49 8.67
N THR A 9 2.46 23.83 8.78
CA THR A 9 3.32 23.52 7.64
C THR A 9 2.93 22.19 7.02
N ALA A 10 2.85 22.15 5.68
CA ALA A 10 2.51 20.94 4.92
C ALA A 10 3.15 20.95 3.53
N ILE A 11 3.28 19.76 2.93
CA ILE A 11 3.58 19.61 1.50
C ILE A 11 2.27 19.58 0.72
N VAL A 12 2.11 20.51 -0.19
CA VAL A 12 0.89 20.68 -1.00
C VAL A 12 1.18 20.66 -2.48
N ALA A 13 0.16 20.30 -3.26
CA ALA A 13 0.18 20.49 -4.70
C ALA A 13 0.09 21.98 -5.03
N LEU A 14 1.00 22.48 -5.85
CA LEU A 14 1.05 23.86 -6.31
C LEU A 14 0.26 24.04 -7.63
N ASN A 15 -0.02 25.30 -7.99
CA ASN A 15 -0.78 25.63 -9.22
C ASN A 15 -0.07 25.19 -10.50
N ASP A 16 1.24 25.03 -10.50
CA ASP A 16 2.05 24.56 -11.63
C ASP A 16 2.10 23.02 -11.74
N GLY A 17 1.41 22.32 -10.83
CA GLY A 17 1.38 20.87 -10.78
C GLY A 17 2.59 20.23 -10.08
N THR A 18 3.46 21.03 -9.44
CA THR A 18 4.56 20.54 -8.59
C THR A 18 4.13 20.42 -7.13
N LEU A 19 4.97 19.83 -6.29
CA LEU A 19 4.79 19.81 -4.84
C LEU A 19 5.67 20.86 -4.18
N GLY A 20 5.16 21.53 -3.15
CA GLY A 20 5.90 22.54 -2.41
C GLY A 20 5.54 22.58 -0.93
N LEU A 21 6.50 23.03 -0.13
CA LEU A 21 6.30 23.30 1.30
C LEU A 21 5.58 24.65 1.48
N ARG A 22 4.51 24.64 2.32
CA ARG A 22 3.73 25.83 2.69
C ARG A 22 3.54 25.84 4.20
N ASP A 23 3.55 27.00 4.83
CA ASP A 23 3.40 27.22 6.28
C ASP A 23 2.09 27.91 6.65
N ASP A 24 1.28 28.27 5.69
CA ASP A 24 -0.01 28.96 5.83
C ASP A 24 -1.22 28.03 5.62
N ILE A 25 -1.02 26.71 5.70
CA ILE A 25 -2.07 25.72 5.45
C ILE A 25 -2.97 25.60 6.69
N GLN A 26 -4.27 25.67 6.48
CA GLN A 26 -5.22 25.50 7.59
C GLN A 26 -5.18 24.06 8.13
N ILE A 27 -5.31 23.94 9.46
CA ILE A 27 -5.49 22.63 10.09
C ILE A 27 -6.84 22.08 9.65
N PRO A 28 -6.94 20.75 9.37
CA PRO A 28 -8.21 20.13 9.03
C PRO A 28 -9.29 20.44 10.07
N ALA A 29 -10.46 20.85 9.61
CA ALA A 29 -11.63 20.92 10.47
C ALA A 29 -11.96 19.51 10.96
N LEU A 30 -12.24 19.38 12.25
CA LEU A 30 -12.64 18.10 12.83
C LEU A 30 -14.07 17.78 12.37
N GLU A 31 -14.20 16.76 11.52
CA GLU A 31 -15.49 16.26 11.04
C GLU A 31 -15.89 15.00 11.84
N GLU A 32 -17.18 14.63 11.76
CA GLU A 32 -17.64 13.35 12.33
C GLU A 32 -16.82 12.17 11.76
N ASP A 33 -16.47 11.12 12.54
CA ASP A 33 -15.56 9.98 12.24
C ASP A 33 -14.09 10.36 11.96
N MET A 34 -13.65 11.55 12.36
CA MET A 34 -12.27 12.01 12.20
C MET A 34 -11.56 12.13 13.54
N ILE A 35 -10.29 11.78 13.54
CA ILE A 35 -9.33 12.12 14.59
C ILE A 35 -8.32 13.12 14.05
N LEU A 36 -7.84 14.04 14.89
CA LEU A 36 -6.66 14.85 14.59
C LEU A 36 -5.45 14.24 15.28
N VAL A 37 -4.42 14.06 14.51
CA VAL A 37 -3.16 13.45 14.94
C VAL A 37 -2.04 14.47 14.79
N LYS A 38 -1.31 14.73 15.86
CA LYS A 38 -0.01 15.40 15.79
C LYS A 38 0.96 14.42 15.19
N ASN A 39 1.40 14.72 13.99
CA ASN A 39 2.24 13.84 13.21
C ASN A 39 3.66 13.76 13.80
N ALA A 40 4.26 12.58 13.80
CA ALA A 40 5.64 12.39 14.21
C ALA A 40 6.48 11.84 13.06
N PHE A 41 5.92 10.90 12.29
CA PHE A 41 6.58 10.29 11.15
C PHE A 41 5.62 10.07 10.01
N VAL A 42 6.11 10.29 8.80
CA VAL A 42 5.43 9.93 7.55
C VAL A 42 6.21 8.87 6.81
N ALA A 43 5.55 8.09 5.97
CA ALA A 43 6.23 7.18 5.06
C ALA A 43 5.78 7.44 3.62
N LEU A 44 6.74 7.32 2.70
CA LEU A 44 6.57 7.68 1.31
C LEU A 44 6.17 6.46 0.49
N ASN A 45 5.24 6.67 -0.44
CA ASN A 45 4.72 5.65 -1.35
C ASN A 45 4.89 6.05 -2.81
N PRO A 46 4.93 5.09 -3.75
CA PRO A 46 4.92 5.39 -5.18
C PRO A 46 3.74 6.27 -5.62
N ILE A 47 2.56 6.13 -4.98
CA ILE A 47 1.39 6.96 -5.30
C ILE A 47 1.63 8.44 -4.98
N ASP A 48 2.41 8.77 -3.96
CA ASP A 48 2.70 10.16 -3.58
C ASP A 48 3.48 10.88 -4.69
N THR A 49 4.29 10.15 -5.47
CA THR A 49 5.00 10.71 -6.65
C THR A 49 4.07 11.04 -7.81
N LYS A 50 2.84 10.51 -7.79
CA LYS A 50 1.80 10.73 -8.82
C LYS A 50 0.81 11.81 -8.42
N MET A 51 0.84 12.26 -7.16
CA MET A 51 0.05 13.38 -6.64
C MET A 51 0.56 14.73 -7.20
N VAL A 52 1.02 14.72 -8.43
CA VAL A 52 1.49 15.86 -9.24
C VAL A 52 0.76 15.86 -10.59
N GLY A 53 0.71 16.97 -11.25
CA GLY A 53 0.06 17.08 -12.55
C GLY A 53 -1.44 16.82 -12.49
N LYS A 54 -1.96 15.85 -13.25
CA LYS A 54 -3.41 15.60 -13.39
C LYS A 54 -4.09 15.07 -12.14
N LEU A 55 -3.36 14.42 -11.24
CA LEU A 55 -3.90 13.93 -9.95
C LEU A 55 -3.76 14.96 -8.83
N ALA A 56 -2.99 16.01 -9.05
CA ALA A 56 -2.80 17.07 -8.08
C ALA A 56 -3.96 18.06 -8.12
N TYR A 57 -4.67 18.19 -7.02
CA TYR A 57 -5.61 19.28 -6.84
C TYR A 57 -4.87 20.46 -6.19
N PRO A 58 -4.73 21.62 -6.83
CA PRO A 58 -4.00 22.75 -6.24
C PRO A 58 -4.45 23.07 -4.83
N GLY A 59 -3.50 23.15 -3.89
CA GLY A 59 -3.76 23.34 -2.47
C GLY A 59 -4.01 22.05 -1.67
N ALA A 60 -4.16 20.90 -2.31
CA ALA A 60 -4.33 19.64 -1.59
C ALA A 60 -3.03 19.22 -0.87
N ILE A 61 -3.13 18.81 0.38
CA ILE A 61 -2.03 18.22 1.15
C ILE A 61 -1.77 16.82 0.59
N CYS A 62 -0.49 16.51 0.36
CA CYS A 62 -0.06 15.22 -0.16
C CYS A 62 0.25 14.21 0.96
N GLY A 63 0.53 12.95 0.55
CA GLY A 63 0.91 11.87 1.46
C GLY A 63 -0.25 11.01 1.94
N MET A 64 0.05 9.71 2.12
CA MET A 64 -0.93 8.70 2.50
C MET A 64 -0.65 8.09 3.88
N ASP A 65 0.61 7.98 4.28
CA ASP A 65 1.04 7.21 5.45
C ASP A 65 1.69 8.09 6.52
N PHE A 66 1.24 7.93 7.75
CA PHE A 66 1.78 8.64 8.90
C PHE A 66 1.63 7.84 10.19
N ALA A 67 2.35 8.26 11.23
CA ALA A 67 2.17 7.84 12.61
C ALA A 67 2.40 9.02 13.55
N GLY A 68 1.61 9.12 14.63
CA GLY A 68 1.69 10.23 15.56
C GLY A 68 0.79 10.05 16.77
N GLU A 69 0.59 11.14 17.50
CA GLU A 69 -0.22 11.21 18.73
C GLU A 69 -1.59 11.81 18.45
N VAL A 70 -2.65 11.12 18.87
CA VAL A 70 -4.03 11.64 18.77
C VAL A 70 -4.20 12.82 19.73
N ILE A 71 -4.49 14.00 19.19
CA ILE A 71 -4.65 15.24 19.96
C ILE A 71 -6.11 15.71 20.08
N ASN A 72 -6.98 15.24 19.18
CA ASN A 72 -8.42 15.51 19.23
C ASN A 72 -9.18 14.42 18.46
N TRP A 73 -10.49 14.22 18.80
CA TRP A 73 -11.33 13.23 18.14
C TRP A 73 -12.81 13.63 18.14
N ALA A 74 -13.50 13.26 17.07
CA ALA A 74 -14.97 13.35 16.94
C ALA A 74 -15.45 12.08 16.21
N GLN A 75 -16.74 11.82 16.24
CA GLN A 75 -17.34 10.71 15.50
C GLN A 75 -17.92 11.22 14.17
N GLY A 76 -17.46 10.67 13.04
CA GLY A 76 -17.97 10.98 11.70
C GLY A 76 -16.86 10.97 10.61
N MET A 77 -17.18 10.89 9.32
CA MET A 77 -16.24 10.48 8.31
C MET A 77 -16.06 11.45 7.13
N HIS A 78 -14.81 11.90 6.85
CA HIS A 78 -14.42 12.43 5.53
C HIS A 78 -12.93 12.21 5.19
N CYS A 79 -12.63 11.71 3.99
CA CYS A 79 -11.26 11.53 3.47
C CYS A 79 -11.09 12.07 2.03
N LEU A 80 -11.94 12.98 1.62
CA LEU A 80 -11.87 13.62 0.30
C LEU A 80 -11.70 15.14 0.41
N THR A 81 -11.27 15.61 1.59
CA THR A 81 -11.03 17.02 1.82
C THR A 81 -9.60 17.38 1.41
N PRO A 82 -9.37 18.42 0.62
CA PRO A 82 -8.03 18.84 0.21
C PRO A 82 -7.06 19.12 1.36
N THR A 83 -7.57 19.38 2.55
CA THR A 83 -6.80 19.63 3.78
C THR A 83 -6.39 18.36 4.53
N VAL A 84 -6.72 17.18 4.04
CA VAL A 84 -6.39 15.89 4.66
C VAL A 84 -5.36 15.16 3.83
N GLY A 85 -4.13 15.10 4.33
CA GLY A 85 -3.00 14.39 3.74
C GLY A 85 -1.91 14.21 4.78
N ALA A 86 -1.08 13.17 4.62
CA ALA A 86 -0.11 12.75 5.63
C ALA A 86 1.10 13.71 5.76
N PHE A 87 1.45 14.45 4.71
CA PHE A 87 2.66 15.30 4.73
C PHE A 87 2.37 16.67 5.34
N ALA A 88 1.91 16.66 6.59
CA ALA A 88 1.55 17.84 7.38
C ALA A 88 1.84 17.61 8.86
N GLN A 89 1.96 18.68 9.64
CA GLN A 89 2.22 18.60 11.09
C GLN A 89 1.02 18.05 11.87
N ILE A 90 -0.20 18.35 11.43
CA ILE A 90 -1.45 17.86 12.01
C ILE A 90 -2.28 17.23 10.89
N VAL A 91 -2.62 15.97 11.05
CA VAL A 91 -3.30 15.17 10.06
C VAL A 91 -4.69 14.81 10.54
N GLY A 92 -5.67 14.93 9.64
CA GLY A 92 -6.99 14.32 9.84
C GLY A 92 -6.96 12.86 9.41
N ALA A 93 -7.44 11.96 10.24
CA ALA A 93 -7.52 10.54 9.94
C ALA A 93 -8.93 10.00 10.22
N THR A 94 -9.32 8.96 9.47
CA THR A 94 -10.59 8.28 9.70
C THR A 94 -10.42 7.10 10.65
N ASP A 95 -11.47 6.77 11.40
CA ASP A 95 -11.51 5.62 12.30
C ASP A 95 -11.25 4.29 11.57
N LEU A 96 -11.79 4.14 10.36
CA LEU A 96 -11.72 2.91 9.56
C LEU A 96 -10.29 2.53 9.18
N THR A 97 -9.44 3.49 8.80
CA THR A 97 -8.09 3.25 8.28
C THR A 97 -6.99 3.52 9.32
N THR A 98 -7.38 3.69 10.57
CA THR A 98 -6.48 3.97 11.68
C THR A 98 -6.20 2.69 12.47
N ILE A 99 -4.93 2.48 12.83
CA ILE A 99 -4.45 1.38 13.67
C ILE A 99 -3.80 2.00 14.90
N LYS A 100 -4.15 1.48 16.08
CA LYS A 100 -3.43 1.80 17.32
C LYS A 100 -2.04 1.18 17.24
N VAL A 101 -1.00 1.99 17.41
CA VAL A 101 0.38 1.50 17.41
C VAL A 101 0.59 0.61 18.63
N PRO A 102 0.97 -0.68 18.48
CA PRO A 102 1.28 -1.55 19.60
C PRO A 102 2.46 -1.04 20.42
N ASP A 103 2.48 -1.29 21.73
CA ASP A 103 3.52 -0.80 22.65
C ASP A 103 4.94 -1.29 22.29
N HIS A 104 5.06 -2.42 21.59
CA HIS A 104 6.34 -2.97 21.14
C HIS A 104 6.83 -2.41 19.79
N MET A 105 6.08 -1.49 19.18
CA MET A 105 6.37 -0.92 17.85
C MET A 105 6.68 0.57 17.96
N SER A 106 7.74 1.03 17.29
CA SER A 106 8.05 2.46 17.22
C SER A 106 7.15 3.18 16.20
N LEU A 107 7.02 4.51 16.32
CA LEU A 107 6.24 5.31 15.37
C LEU A 107 6.84 5.28 13.96
N GLU A 108 8.17 5.18 13.82
CA GLU A 108 8.84 4.99 12.52
C GLU A 108 8.39 3.70 11.84
N GLN A 109 8.33 2.62 12.60
CA GLN A 109 7.84 1.33 12.12
C GLN A 109 6.37 1.42 11.75
N ALA A 110 5.55 2.00 12.62
CA ALA A 110 4.11 2.14 12.39
C ALA A 110 3.78 2.96 11.14
N ALA A 111 4.50 4.05 10.89
CA ALA A 111 4.31 4.87 9.69
C ALA A 111 4.48 4.08 8.38
N THR A 112 5.19 2.94 8.39
CA THR A 112 5.39 2.12 7.18
C THR A 112 4.19 1.26 6.79
N LEU A 113 3.17 1.13 7.63
CA LEU A 113 2.10 0.14 7.50
C LEU A 113 0.88 0.65 6.71
N GLY A 114 0.42 1.85 6.98
CA GLY A 114 -0.84 2.51 6.57
C GLY A 114 -1.49 1.99 5.28
N SER A 115 -1.19 2.64 4.17
CA SER A 115 -1.76 2.29 2.86
C SER A 115 -1.41 0.87 2.41
N GLY A 116 -0.25 0.33 2.85
CA GLY A 116 0.17 -1.02 2.54
C GLY A 116 -0.80 -2.08 3.07
N ILE A 117 -1.25 -1.95 4.31
CA ILE A 117 -2.22 -2.89 4.92
C ILE A 117 -3.53 -2.87 4.14
N GLY A 118 -4.09 -1.69 3.89
CA GLY A 118 -5.35 -1.56 3.15
C GLY A 118 -5.26 -2.15 1.74
N THR A 119 -4.23 -1.77 1.01
CA THR A 119 -4.01 -2.23 -0.37
C THR A 119 -3.87 -3.75 -0.44
N ILE A 120 -3.06 -4.36 0.44
CA ILE A 120 -2.82 -5.81 0.38
C ILE A 120 -4.05 -6.60 0.86
N GLY A 121 -4.82 -6.08 1.81
CA GLY A 121 -6.11 -6.69 2.19
C GLY A 121 -7.05 -6.81 1.00
N LEU A 122 -7.25 -5.71 0.26
CA LEU A 122 -8.04 -5.71 -0.98
C LEU A 122 -7.46 -6.66 -2.02
N ALA A 123 -6.15 -6.59 -2.27
CA ALA A 123 -5.51 -7.37 -3.33
C ALA A 123 -5.62 -8.88 -3.08
N LEU A 124 -5.35 -9.35 -1.88
CA LEU A 124 -5.35 -10.77 -1.57
C LEU A 124 -6.75 -11.36 -1.37
N PHE A 125 -7.62 -10.66 -0.61
CA PHE A 125 -8.87 -11.24 -0.10
C PHE A 125 -10.12 -10.78 -0.84
N LYS A 126 -10.05 -9.73 -1.66
CA LYS A 126 -11.17 -9.29 -2.52
C LYS A 126 -10.89 -9.53 -4.00
N SER A 127 -9.76 -9.08 -4.51
CA SER A 127 -9.41 -9.17 -5.94
C SER A 127 -8.91 -10.58 -6.31
N LEU A 128 -7.77 -11.02 -5.78
CA LEU A 128 -7.27 -12.39 -6.00
C LEU A 128 -8.20 -13.44 -5.40
N ASP A 129 -8.89 -13.11 -4.31
CA ASP A 129 -9.78 -14.01 -3.60
C ASP A 129 -9.08 -15.36 -3.35
N VAL A 130 -7.90 -15.27 -2.70
CA VAL A 130 -7.10 -16.45 -2.38
C VAL A 130 -7.82 -17.36 -1.37
N PRO A 131 -7.68 -18.69 -1.45
CA PRO A 131 -8.31 -19.58 -0.50
C PRO A 131 -7.69 -19.45 0.88
N GLY A 132 -8.53 -19.17 1.88
CA GLY A 132 -8.12 -19.00 3.27
C GLY A 132 -7.78 -17.54 3.64
N SER A 133 -7.62 -17.33 4.93
CA SER A 133 -7.27 -16.05 5.56
C SER A 133 -6.47 -16.30 6.83
N PRO A 134 -5.86 -15.29 7.47
CA PRO A 134 -5.17 -15.50 8.75
C PRO A 134 -6.06 -16.06 9.87
N LYS A 135 -7.39 -15.77 9.86
CA LYS A 135 -8.36 -16.35 10.81
C LYS A 135 -8.83 -17.76 10.42
N SER A 136 -8.75 -18.11 9.14
CA SER A 136 -9.17 -19.42 8.62
C SER A 136 -8.18 -19.89 7.54
N PRO A 137 -7.00 -20.39 7.94
CA PRO A 137 -5.97 -20.79 7.01
C PRO A 137 -6.41 -21.91 6.08
N ALA A 138 -5.92 -21.88 4.85
CA ALA A 138 -6.19 -22.91 3.85
C ALA A 138 -5.69 -24.29 4.32
N SER A 139 -6.48 -25.32 4.11
CA SER A 139 -6.14 -26.71 4.46
C SER A 139 -5.05 -27.32 3.58
N LYS A 140 -4.82 -26.72 2.41
CA LYS A 140 -3.77 -27.15 1.45
C LYS A 140 -2.92 -25.95 1.06
N PRO A 141 -1.59 -26.08 1.09
CA PRO A 141 -0.71 -25.02 0.62
C PRO A 141 -0.81 -24.88 -0.90
N ILE A 142 -1.30 -23.74 -1.36
CA ILE A 142 -1.38 -23.36 -2.76
C ILE A 142 -0.34 -22.27 -3.01
N GLU A 143 0.39 -22.38 -4.11
CA GLU A 143 1.40 -21.39 -4.48
C GLU A 143 0.74 -20.11 -4.99
N VAL A 144 1.22 -18.98 -4.48
CA VAL A 144 0.84 -17.63 -4.90
C VAL A 144 2.11 -16.86 -5.26
N LEU A 145 2.20 -16.36 -6.47
CA LEU A 145 3.34 -15.53 -6.88
C LEU A 145 3.13 -14.07 -6.42
N VAL A 146 4.14 -13.54 -5.74
CA VAL A 146 4.26 -12.12 -5.41
C VAL A 146 5.40 -11.54 -6.25
N TYR A 147 5.07 -10.87 -7.34
CA TYR A 147 6.06 -10.13 -8.13
C TYR A 147 6.41 -8.82 -7.41
N GLY A 148 7.71 -8.55 -7.26
CA GLY A 148 8.17 -7.43 -6.43
C GLY A 148 8.13 -7.74 -4.92
N GLY A 149 8.48 -8.95 -4.53
CA GLY A 149 8.43 -9.45 -3.15
C GLY A 149 9.25 -8.64 -2.14
N SER A 150 10.21 -7.83 -2.57
CA SER A 150 11.01 -6.94 -1.72
C SER A 150 10.47 -5.51 -1.59
N THR A 151 9.29 -5.23 -2.13
CA THR A 151 8.57 -3.97 -1.87
C THR A 151 7.89 -4.03 -0.50
N ALA A 152 7.48 -2.89 0.05
CA ALA A 152 6.75 -2.84 1.31
C ALA A 152 5.43 -3.63 1.23
N THR A 153 4.67 -3.48 0.15
CA THR A 153 3.47 -4.27 -0.13
C THR A 153 3.79 -5.75 -0.33
N GLY A 154 4.90 -6.07 -1.02
CA GLY A 154 5.32 -7.45 -1.27
C GLY A 154 5.67 -8.22 0.00
N THR A 155 6.41 -7.62 0.93
CA THR A 155 6.75 -8.28 2.21
C THR A 155 5.52 -8.47 3.10
N LEU A 156 4.56 -7.53 3.10
CA LEU A 156 3.28 -7.69 3.79
C LEU A 156 2.45 -8.81 3.16
N ALA A 157 2.35 -8.85 1.83
CA ALA A 157 1.62 -9.89 1.11
C ALA A 157 2.16 -11.29 1.41
N ILE A 158 3.49 -11.45 1.40
CA ILE A 158 4.15 -12.73 1.69
C ILE A 158 3.80 -13.21 3.10
N GLN A 159 3.88 -12.33 4.11
CA GLN A 159 3.53 -12.68 5.49
C GLN A 159 2.05 -13.09 5.62
N LEU A 160 1.15 -12.32 5.02
CA LEU A 160 -0.29 -12.60 5.09
C LEU A 160 -0.67 -13.89 4.37
N LEU A 161 -0.07 -14.17 3.21
CA LEU A 161 -0.24 -15.43 2.51
C LEU A 161 0.23 -16.62 3.35
N LYS A 162 1.38 -16.48 4.02
CA LYS A 162 1.89 -17.51 4.93
C LYS A 162 0.96 -17.74 6.11
N LEU A 163 0.47 -16.68 6.74
CA LEU A 163 -0.52 -16.76 7.82
C LEU A 163 -1.85 -17.37 7.36
N SER A 164 -2.18 -17.20 6.08
CA SER A 164 -3.37 -17.78 5.45
C SER A 164 -3.20 -19.25 5.04
N GLY A 165 -2.09 -19.92 5.41
CA GLY A 165 -1.84 -21.33 5.09
C GLY A 165 -1.42 -21.58 3.64
N LEU A 166 -0.98 -20.53 2.92
CA LEU A 166 -0.57 -20.60 1.52
C LEU A 166 0.97 -20.66 1.39
N SER A 167 1.44 -20.94 0.19
CA SER A 167 2.86 -21.02 -0.16
C SER A 167 3.25 -19.82 -1.04
N PRO A 168 3.63 -18.67 -0.46
CA PRO A 168 4.09 -17.54 -1.25
C PRO A 168 5.43 -17.85 -1.91
N ILE A 169 5.50 -17.68 -3.23
CA ILE A 169 6.74 -17.61 -3.99
C ILE A 169 6.91 -16.18 -4.50
N ALA A 170 8.14 -15.70 -4.66
CA ALA A 170 8.34 -14.29 -4.96
C ALA A 170 9.45 -14.04 -5.98
N THR A 171 9.37 -12.88 -6.66
CA THR A 171 10.49 -12.34 -7.43
C THR A 171 11.07 -11.12 -6.75
N CYS A 172 12.39 -11.02 -6.70
CA CYS A 172 13.12 -9.81 -6.32
C CYS A 172 14.56 -9.87 -6.84
N SER A 173 15.33 -8.81 -6.65
CA SER A 173 16.78 -8.84 -6.91
C SER A 173 17.51 -9.69 -5.87
N PRO A 174 18.64 -10.35 -6.19
CA PRO A 174 19.39 -11.20 -5.26
C PRO A 174 19.76 -10.54 -3.94
N ASN A 175 20.07 -9.22 -3.95
CA ASN A 175 20.38 -8.47 -2.74
C ASN A 175 19.25 -8.48 -1.70
N ASN A 176 18.01 -8.76 -2.12
CA ASN A 176 16.83 -8.77 -1.26
C ASN A 176 16.32 -10.19 -0.97
N PHE A 177 17.02 -11.25 -1.40
CA PHE A 177 16.58 -12.63 -1.20
C PHE A 177 16.35 -12.97 0.28
N GLU A 178 17.25 -12.56 1.15
CA GLU A 178 17.14 -12.82 2.59
C GLU A 178 15.95 -12.08 3.21
N LEU A 179 15.70 -10.83 2.82
CA LEU A 179 14.52 -10.08 3.24
C LEU A 179 13.22 -10.82 2.86
N VAL A 180 13.14 -11.27 1.61
CA VAL A 180 11.95 -11.93 1.08
C VAL A 180 11.74 -13.31 1.70
N LYS A 181 12.80 -14.09 1.90
CA LYS A 181 12.75 -15.37 2.62
C LYS A 181 12.35 -15.20 4.08
N SER A 182 12.94 -14.22 4.78
CA SER A 182 12.61 -13.94 6.19
C SER A 182 11.17 -13.45 6.37
N SER A 183 10.56 -12.89 5.33
CA SER A 183 9.13 -12.56 5.30
C SER A 183 8.23 -13.79 5.13
N GLY A 184 8.78 -14.97 4.79
CA GLY A 184 8.06 -16.23 4.70
C GLY A 184 7.88 -16.80 3.30
N ALA A 185 8.56 -16.25 2.27
CA ALA A 185 8.54 -16.81 0.92
C ALA A 185 9.16 -18.22 0.90
N THR A 186 8.47 -19.16 0.26
CA THR A 186 8.90 -20.56 0.15
C THR A 186 9.92 -20.77 -0.98
N ALA A 187 9.89 -19.89 -1.99
CA ALA A 187 10.90 -19.83 -3.06
C ALA A 187 11.04 -18.36 -3.52
N VAL A 188 12.25 -18.01 -3.94
CA VAL A 188 12.58 -16.66 -4.44
C VAL A 188 13.34 -16.77 -5.76
N PHE A 189 12.97 -15.98 -6.75
CA PHE A 189 13.51 -15.97 -8.10
C PHE A 189 14.06 -14.59 -8.47
N ASP A 190 15.19 -14.52 -9.16
CA ASP A 190 15.70 -13.27 -9.72
C ASP A 190 14.94 -12.96 -11.02
N TYR A 191 14.13 -11.90 -10.99
CA TYR A 191 13.34 -11.48 -12.16
C TYR A 191 14.18 -11.02 -13.36
N ARG A 192 15.48 -10.76 -13.17
CA ARG A 192 16.41 -10.34 -14.24
C ARG A 192 16.93 -11.53 -15.07
N GLU A 193 16.81 -12.76 -14.54
CA GLU A 193 17.19 -13.94 -15.26
C GLU A 193 16.22 -14.22 -16.41
N LYS A 194 16.74 -14.45 -17.61
CA LYS A 194 15.95 -14.69 -18.81
C LYS A 194 15.01 -15.90 -18.70
N THR A 195 15.40 -16.88 -17.89
CA THR A 195 14.64 -18.12 -17.65
C THR A 195 13.66 -18.01 -16.49
N CYS A 196 13.63 -16.89 -15.76
CA CYS A 196 12.89 -16.75 -14.51
C CYS A 196 11.42 -17.18 -14.61
N ALA A 197 10.71 -16.77 -15.65
CA ALA A 197 9.31 -17.18 -15.86
C ALA A 197 9.16 -18.70 -16.12
N GLU A 198 10.11 -19.31 -16.82
CA GLU A 198 10.15 -20.75 -17.06
C GLU A 198 10.47 -21.51 -15.78
N ASP A 199 11.39 -21.02 -14.97
CA ASP A 199 11.78 -21.61 -13.69
C ASP A 199 10.61 -21.57 -12.70
N ILE A 200 9.85 -20.47 -12.65
CA ILE A 200 8.61 -20.37 -11.88
C ILE A 200 7.58 -21.39 -12.38
N ARG A 201 7.38 -21.51 -13.69
CA ARG A 201 6.45 -22.50 -14.25
C ARG A 201 6.88 -23.93 -13.95
N LYS A 202 8.17 -24.22 -13.99
CA LYS A 202 8.73 -25.53 -13.63
C LYS A 202 8.51 -25.82 -12.14
N HIS A 203 8.82 -24.86 -11.27
CA HIS A 203 8.62 -24.94 -9.82
C HIS A 203 7.16 -25.23 -9.48
N THR A 204 6.22 -24.49 -10.06
CA THR A 204 4.77 -24.62 -9.84
C THR A 204 4.14 -25.75 -10.67
N ARG A 205 4.93 -26.55 -11.38
CA ARG A 205 4.46 -27.60 -12.29
C ARG A 205 3.42 -27.10 -13.29
N ASN A 206 3.60 -25.83 -13.73
CA ASN A 206 2.68 -25.16 -14.66
C ASN A 206 1.23 -25.06 -14.14
N SER A 207 1.04 -24.96 -12.82
CA SER A 207 -0.27 -24.93 -12.17
C SER A 207 -0.53 -23.64 -11.36
N LEU A 208 0.34 -22.63 -11.48
CA LEU A 208 0.18 -21.34 -10.80
C LEU A 208 -1.15 -20.68 -11.17
N LYS A 209 -1.97 -20.33 -10.14
CA LYS A 209 -3.30 -19.75 -10.33
C LYS A 209 -3.44 -18.33 -9.83
N PHE A 210 -2.58 -17.88 -8.90
CA PHE A 210 -2.72 -16.60 -8.23
C PHE A 210 -1.43 -15.81 -8.36
N VAL A 211 -1.53 -14.60 -8.88
CA VAL A 211 -0.38 -13.71 -9.08
C VAL A 211 -0.73 -12.30 -8.61
N LEU A 212 0.03 -11.81 -7.65
CA LEU A 212 0.03 -10.42 -7.21
C LEU A 212 1.24 -9.71 -7.81
N ASP A 213 0.99 -8.63 -8.54
CA ASP A 213 2.03 -7.76 -9.09
C ASP A 213 2.12 -6.46 -8.28
N CYS A 214 3.14 -6.35 -7.42
CA CYS A 214 3.39 -5.17 -6.60
C CYS A 214 4.14 -4.04 -7.34
N ILE A 215 4.52 -4.25 -8.59
CA ILE A 215 5.20 -3.24 -9.43
C ILE A 215 4.22 -2.62 -10.40
N SER A 216 3.38 -3.46 -11.04
CA SER A 216 2.24 -3.03 -11.87
C SER A 216 2.62 -2.20 -13.10
N GLU A 217 3.72 -2.57 -13.75
CA GLU A 217 4.15 -2.02 -15.05
C GLU A 217 3.73 -2.95 -16.21
N PRO A 218 3.63 -2.46 -17.45
CA PRO A 218 3.28 -3.30 -18.60
C PRO A 218 4.17 -4.54 -18.76
N GLU A 219 5.47 -4.39 -18.54
CA GLU A 219 6.46 -5.47 -18.64
C GLU A 219 6.28 -6.52 -17.54
N THR A 220 5.93 -6.08 -16.32
CA THR A 220 5.71 -6.98 -15.18
C THR A 220 4.40 -7.74 -15.34
N MET A 221 3.35 -7.11 -15.87
CA MET A 221 2.12 -7.81 -16.23
C MET A 221 2.38 -8.92 -17.26
N GLN A 222 3.11 -8.61 -18.34
CA GLN A 222 3.46 -9.60 -19.35
C GLN A 222 4.29 -10.76 -18.77
N PHE A 223 5.23 -10.44 -17.87
CA PHE A 223 6.00 -11.47 -17.16
C PHE A 223 5.09 -12.34 -16.29
N CYS A 224 4.22 -11.75 -15.49
CA CYS A 224 3.28 -12.45 -14.64
C CYS A 224 2.35 -13.37 -15.43
N TYR A 225 1.87 -12.92 -16.59
CA TYR A 225 1.05 -13.75 -17.50
C TYR A 225 1.81 -14.97 -18.03
N LYS A 226 3.13 -14.87 -18.28
CA LYS A 226 3.97 -16.03 -18.66
C LYS A 226 4.10 -17.02 -17.50
N CYS A 227 4.06 -16.55 -16.24
CA CYS A 227 4.16 -17.44 -15.06
C CYS A 227 2.87 -18.20 -14.77
N ILE A 228 1.70 -17.62 -15.08
CA ILE A 228 0.38 -18.24 -14.83
C ILE A 228 0.29 -19.57 -15.59
N GLY A 229 -0.13 -20.61 -14.88
CA GLY A 229 -0.24 -21.96 -15.37
C GLY A 229 -1.17 -22.10 -16.60
N ARG A 230 -1.11 -23.27 -17.23
CA ARG A 230 -1.86 -23.53 -18.47
C ARG A 230 -3.37 -23.41 -18.31
N SER A 231 -3.91 -23.79 -17.15
CA SER A 231 -5.35 -23.69 -16.85
C SER A 231 -5.85 -22.27 -16.59
N GLY A 232 -4.94 -21.29 -16.58
CA GLY A 232 -5.27 -19.91 -16.23
C GLY A 232 -5.30 -19.64 -14.74
N GLY A 233 -5.83 -18.48 -14.36
CA GLY A 233 -5.88 -18.04 -12.96
C GLY A 233 -6.26 -16.58 -12.83
N LYS A 234 -5.98 -16.00 -11.67
CA LYS A 234 -6.23 -14.59 -11.33
C LYS A 234 -4.91 -13.82 -11.28
N TYR A 235 -4.93 -12.61 -11.79
CA TYR A 235 -3.85 -11.63 -11.71
C TYR A 235 -4.38 -10.36 -11.07
N THR A 236 -3.68 -9.83 -10.08
CA THR A 236 -4.01 -8.54 -9.48
C THR A 236 -2.80 -7.62 -9.49
N ALA A 237 -3.02 -6.41 -9.99
CA ALA A 237 -2.08 -5.29 -9.97
C ALA A 237 -2.44 -4.29 -8.86
N LEU A 238 -1.48 -3.44 -8.47
CA LEU A 238 -1.70 -2.32 -7.54
C LEU A 238 -1.91 -0.98 -8.28
N GLU A 239 -1.97 -1.03 -9.61
CA GLU A 239 -2.20 0.10 -10.51
C GLU A 239 -3.05 -0.35 -11.69
N PRO A 240 -3.79 0.57 -12.33
CA PRO A 240 -4.52 0.25 -13.55
C PRO A 240 -3.56 -0.10 -14.69
N PHE A 241 -3.98 -1.00 -15.54
CA PHE A 241 -3.22 -1.47 -16.69
C PHE A 241 -4.03 -1.30 -18.00
N PRO A 242 -3.34 -1.11 -19.14
CA PRO A 242 -4.02 -1.04 -20.45
C PRO A 242 -4.66 -2.38 -20.82
N GLU A 243 -5.91 -2.35 -21.32
CA GLU A 243 -6.67 -3.55 -21.67
C GLU A 243 -5.99 -4.43 -22.73
N PHE A 244 -5.24 -3.83 -23.65
CA PHE A 244 -4.51 -4.59 -24.70
C PHE A 244 -3.44 -5.54 -24.16
N LEU A 245 -3.02 -5.37 -22.90
CA LEU A 245 -2.09 -6.30 -22.23
C LEU A 245 -2.77 -7.61 -21.77
N HIS A 246 -4.10 -7.65 -21.78
CA HIS A 246 -4.88 -8.83 -21.44
C HIS A 246 -4.82 -9.90 -22.56
N THR A 247 -3.68 -10.56 -22.69
CA THR A 247 -3.39 -11.49 -23.80
C THR A 247 -4.01 -12.89 -23.66
N ARG A 248 -4.66 -13.19 -22.52
CA ARG A 248 -5.28 -14.49 -22.22
C ARG A 248 -6.73 -14.38 -21.72
N PRO A 249 -7.65 -13.73 -22.50
CA PRO A 249 -8.98 -13.31 -22.01
C PRO A 249 -9.89 -14.48 -21.58
N ASN A 250 -9.66 -15.70 -22.10
CA ASN A 250 -10.49 -16.86 -21.79
C ASN A 250 -9.99 -17.65 -20.56
N THR A 251 -8.84 -17.33 -20.00
CA THR A 251 -8.21 -18.16 -18.95
C THR A 251 -7.62 -17.38 -17.81
N VAL A 252 -7.31 -16.09 -17.97
CA VAL A 252 -6.80 -15.24 -16.92
C VAL A 252 -7.83 -14.16 -16.60
N VAL A 253 -8.13 -13.98 -15.33
CA VAL A 253 -8.99 -12.89 -14.83
C VAL A 253 -8.07 -11.83 -14.26
N PRO A 254 -7.85 -10.70 -14.96
CA PRO A 254 -7.07 -9.60 -14.45
C PRO A 254 -7.94 -8.67 -13.62
N ASP A 255 -7.32 -8.07 -12.61
CA ASP A 255 -7.93 -7.03 -11.78
C ASP A 255 -6.85 -6.09 -11.25
N TRP A 256 -7.26 -4.96 -10.70
CA TRP A 256 -6.38 -4.05 -9.99
C TRP A 256 -7.10 -3.42 -8.80
N VAL A 257 -6.35 -2.98 -7.81
CA VAL A 257 -6.92 -2.45 -6.57
C VAL A 257 -6.47 -1.02 -6.29
N LEU A 258 -7.36 -0.26 -5.69
CA LEU A 258 -7.12 1.10 -5.23
C LEU A 258 -7.46 1.19 -3.73
N GLY A 259 -6.45 1.34 -2.87
CA GLY A 259 -6.59 1.32 -1.41
C GLY A 259 -7.73 2.19 -0.86
N PRO A 260 -7.88 3.46 -1.27
CA PRO A 260 -8.96 4.35 -0.83
C PRO A 260 -10.39 3.86 -1.08
N THR A 261 -10.62 2.88 -1.95
CA THR A 261 -11.96 2.29 -2.15
C THR A 261 -12.50 1.59 -0.90
N LEU A 262 -11.63 1.21 0.05
CA LEU A 262 -12.01 0.68 1.37
C LEU A 262 -12.88 1.63 2.18
N LEU A 263 -12.79 2.92 1.91
CA LEU A 263 -13.60 3.93 2.59
C LEU A 263 -15.08 3.83 2.21
N GLY A 264 -15.41 3.07 1.15
CA GLY A 264 -16.77 2.87 0.68
C GLY A 264 -17.41 4.12 0.08
N LYS A 265 -16.64 5.20 -0.07
CA LYS A 265 -17.09 6.49 -0.63
C LYS A 265 -16.67 6.64 -2.08
N ARG A 266 -17.39 7.49 -2.82
CA ARG A 266 -16.98 7.90 -4.15
C ARG A 266 -15.63 8.59 -4.11
N LEU A 267 -14.72 8.16 -4.98
CA LEU A 267 -13.45 8.83 -5.23
C LEU A 267 -13.63 9.71 -6.46
N GLY A 268 -13.62 11.02 -6.29
CA GLY A 268 -13.77 11.98 -7.38
C GLY A 268 -12.47 12.24 -8.15
N TRP A 269 -11.57 11.25 -8.25
CA TRP A 269 -10.32 11.37 -8.96
C TRP A 269 -10.50 11.25 -10.48
N PRO A 270 -9.56 11.74 -11.31
CA PRO A 270 -9.61 11.52 -12.74
C PRO A 270 -9.59 10.03 -13.11
N GLU A 271 -10.22 9.70 -14.26
CA GLU A 271 -10.12 8.32 -14.79
C GLU A 271 -8.66 7.88 -14.96
N PRO A 272 -8.35 6.61 -14.68
CA PRO A 272 -9.25 5.50 -14.31
C PRO A 272 -9.48 5.32 -12.77
N PHE A 273 -9.10 6.29 -11.96
CA PHE A 273 -9.18 6.21 -10.49
C PHE A 273 -10.51 6.70 -9.91
N ASN A 274 -11.41 7.21 -10.76
CA ASN A 274 -12.76 7.57 -10.34
C ASN A 274 -13.57 6.30 -10.08
N THR A 275 -14.07 6.17 -8.85
CA THR A 275 -14.87 5.00 -8.44
C THR A 275 -16.10 5.45 -7.66
N GLU A 276 -17.22 4.79 -7.87
CA GLU A 276 -18.40 4.98 -7.03
C GLU A 276 -18.18 4.38 -5.63
N GLY A 277 -18.96 4.84 -4.65
CA GLY A 277 -18.93 4.31 -3.29
C GLY A 277 -19.41 2.85 -3.25
N ASN A 278 -18.84 2.04 -2.36
CA ASN A 278 -19.17 0.63 -2.19
C ASN A 278 -19.21 0.25 -0.71
N GLU A 279 -20.39 0.07 -0.18
CA GLU A 279 -20.62 -0.30 1.23
C GLU A 279 -20.03 -1.69 1.59
N GLU A 280 -19.96 -2.61 0.64
CA GLU A 280 -19.33 -3.91 0.87
C GLU A 280 -17.81 -3.76 1.10
N TYR A 281 -17.17 -2.86 0.36
CA TYR A 281 -15.74 -2.55 0.58
C TYR A 281 -15.51 -1.84 1.91
N ARG A 282 -16.42 -0.96 2.31
CA ARG A 282 -16.37 -0.32 3.63
C ARG A 282 -16.48 -1.35 4.76
N LYS A 283 -17.44 -2.24 4.69
CA LYS A 283 -17.62 -3.33 5.67
C LYS A 283 -16.36 -4.20 5.72
N PHE A 284 -15.85 -4.60 4.57
CA PHE A 284 -14.61 -5.35 4.49
C PHE A 284 -13.45 -4.58 5.12
N GLY A 285 -13.36 -3.26 4.88
CA GLY A 285 -12.35 -2.40 5.47
C GLY A 285 -12.32 -2.49 6.99
N PHE A 286 -13.46 -2.35 7.67
CA PHE A 286 -13.56 -2.49 9.13
C PHE A 286 -13.10 -3.87 9.62
N GLU A 287 -13.61 -4.94 9.00
CA GLU A 287 -13.24 -6.31 9.34
C GLU A 287 -11.75 -6.57 9.14
N TRP A 288 -11.19 -6.02 8.06
CA TRP A 288 -9.80 -6.19 7.70
C TRP A 288 -8.84 -5.42 8.61
N PHE A 289 -9.12 -4.13 8.91
CA PHE A 289 -8.28 -3.35 9.80
C PHE A 289 -8.33 -3.87 11.25
N ALA A 290 -9.49 -4.37 11.70
CA ALA A 290 -9.59 -5.06 12.99
C ALA A 290 -8.71 -6.31 13.04
N LEU A 291 -8.71 -7.14 11.97
CA LEU A 291 -7.82 -8.30 11.89
C LEU A 291 -6.35 -7.89 11.83
N ALA A 292 -6.02 -6.85 11.07
CA ALA A 292 -4.66 -6.35 10.99
C ALA A 292 -4.16 -5.86 12.36
N GLN A 293 -5.01 -5.17 13.14
CA GLN A 293 -4.70 -4.78 14.52
C GLN A 293 -4.38 -6.02 15.39
N GLU A 294 -5.22 -7.06 15.36
CA GLU A 294 -4.96 -8.30 16.11
C GLU A 294 -3.60 -8.92 15.72
N LEU A 295 -3.28 -8.96 14.43
CA LEU A 295 -2.02 -9.55 13.94
C LEU A 295 -0.79 -8.72 14.35
N LEU A 296 -0.92 -7.41 14.43
CA LEU A 296 0.13 -6.49 14.87
C LEU A 296 0.33 -6.60 16.39
N ASP A 297 -0.76 -6.60 17.17
CA ASP A 297 -0.72 -6.74 18.64
C ASP A 297 -0.07 -8.06 19.06
N ASP A 298 -0.35 -9.14 18.33
CA ASP A 298 0.24 -10.46 18.51
C ASP A 298 1.71 -10.57 17.99
N GLY A 299 2.25 -9.54 17.35
CA GLY A 299 3.58 -9.58 16.71
C GLY A 299 3.68 -10.56 15.53
N LYS A 300 2.53 -11.00 14.97
CA LYS A 300 2.46 -11.93 13.83
C LYS A 300 2.72 -11.24 12.49
N LEU A 301 2.48 -9.94 12.40
CA LEU A 301 2.75 -9.12 11.23
C LEU A 301 3.89 -8.14 11.54
N LYS A 302 4.96 -8.21 10.75
CA LYS A 302 6.14 -7.36 10.92
C LYS A 302 6.15 -6.25 9.88
N THR A 303 6.69 -5.10 10.27
CA THR A 303 6.88 -3.96 9.39
C THR A 303 7.97 -4.21 8.35
N HIS A 304 7.90 -3.50 7.23
CA HIS A 304 8.98 -3.49 6.24
C HIS A 304 10.18 -2.69 6.76
N PRO A 305 11.44 -3.06 6.42
CA PRO A 305 12.59 -2.23 6.73
C PRO A 305 12.39 -0.80 6.23
N HIS A 306 12.84 0.18 6.99
CA HIS A 306 12.73 1.59 6.64
C HIS A 306 14.07 2.32 6.71
N LYS A 307 14.11 3.49 6.06
CA LYS A 307 15.25 4.39 6.07
C LYS A 307 14.74 5.84 6.12
N SER A 308 15.27 6.64 7.03
CA SER A 308 14.94 8.06 7.10
C SER A 308 15.55 8.81 5.92
N VAL A 309 14.78 9.75 5.37
CA VAL A 309 15.24 10.75 4.39
C VAL A 309 15.59 12.07 5.05
N GLY A 310 15.19 12.27 6.32
CA GLY A 310 15.49 13.49 7.08
C GLY A 310 14.58 13.70 8.28
N GLU A 311 14.67 14.90 8.85
CA GLU A 311 14.01 15.32 10.09
C GLU A 311 13.12 16.55 9.89
N SER A 312 12.67 16.80 8.65
CA SER A 312 11.78 17.91 8.32
C SER A 312 10.90 17.60 7.11
N LEU A 313 9.69 18.16 7.06
CA LEU A 313 8.77 18.01 5.92
C LEU A 313 9.41 18.34 4.56
N GLY A 314 10.33 19.33 4.50
CA GLY A 314 10.99 19.71 3.25
C GLY A 314 11.82 18.59 2.62
N GLU A 315 12.34 17.65 3.42
CA GLU A 315 13.17 16.54 2.93
C GLU A 315 12.35 15.40 2.32
N ILE A 316 11.02 15.42 2.54
CA ILE A 316 10.09 14.53 1.83
C ILE A 316 10.24 14.67 0.31
N LEU A 317 10.42 15.90 -0.20
CA LEU A 317 10.58 16.15 -1.63
C LEU A 317 11.80 15.42 -2.21
N ILE A 318 12.89 15.35 -1.44
CA ILE A 318 14.09 14.57 -1.82
C ILE A 318 13.75 13.07 -1.88
N GLY A 319 13.03 12.57 -0.88
CA GLY A 319 12.58 11.18 -0.84
C GLY A 319 11.67 10.81 -2.00
N LEU A 320 10.77 11.69 -2.41
CA LEU A 320 9.89 11.48 -3.56
C LEU A 320 10.67 11.41 -4.88
N GLU A 321 11.71 12.23 -5.06
CA GLU A 321 12.60 12.13 -6.24
C GLU A 321 13.38 10.80 -6.25
N LEU A 322 13.84 10.30 -5.09
CA LEU A 322 14.48 8.97 -5.01
C LEU A 322 13.51 7.84 -5.42
N LEU A 323 12.24 7.92 -5.03
CA LEU A 323 11.20 6.95 -5.44
C LEU A 323 10.95 7.03 -6.94
N LYS A 324 10.76 8.24 -7.48
CA LYS A 324 10.53 8.49 -8.90
C LYS A 324 11.66 7.97 -9.77
N ASP A 325 12.90 8.15 -9.32
CA ASP A 325 14.11 7.65 -9.97
C ASP A 325 14.36 6.15 -9.76
N LYS A 326 13.45 5.43 -9.07
CA LYS A 326 13.57 4.00 -8.74
C LYS A 326 14.86 3.65 -7.98
N LYS A 327 15.39 4.58 -7.17
CA LYS A 327 16.63 4.42 -6.37
C LYS A 327 16.41 3.76 -5.00
N VAL A 328 15.18 3.34 -4.70
CA VAL A 328 14.81 2.72 -3.42
C VAL A 328 14.58 1.23 -3.61
N SER A 329 15.20 0.40 -2.78
CA SER A 329 15.06 -1.06 -2.87
C SER A 329 15.20 -1.72 -1.49
N GLY A 330 14.25 -2.59 -1.14
CA GLY A 330 14.27 -3.38 0.10
C GLY A 330 14.05 -2.59 1.38
N HIS A 331 13.66 -1.33 1.30
CA HIS A 331 13.27 -0.49 2.43
C HIS A 331 12.25 0.56 2.01
N LYS A 332 11.45 1.04 2.96
CA LYS A 332 10.51 2.14 2.78
C LYS A 332 11.13 3.43 3.30
N LEU A 333 10.95 4.53 2.57
CA LEU A 333 11.42 5.83 3.02
C LEU A 333 10.46 6.41 4.06
N ILE A 334 11.01 6.95 5.15
CA ILE A 334 10.28 7.68 6.18
C ILE A 334 10.92 9.04 6.40
N CYS A 335 10.14 9.96 6.97
CA CYS A 335 10.63 11.27 7.40
C CYS A 335 10.04 11.62 8.76
N CYS A 336 10.83 12.22 9.65
CA CYS A 336 10.33 12.87 10.86
C CYS A 336 9.62 14.18 10.49
N VAL A 337 8.57 14.56 11.23
CA VAL A 337 7.75 15.75 10.96
C VAL A 337 7.86 16.76 12.08
#